data_747dcbccdfec7ff3dd4cc6e5c2032afd
#
_entry.id   747dcbccdfec7ff3dd4cc6e5c2032afd
#
_cell.length_a   1.000
_cell.length_b   1.000
_cell.length_c   1.000
_cell.angle_alpha   90.00
_cell.angle_beta   90.00
_cell.angle_gamma   90.00
#
_symmetry.space_group_name_H-M   'P 1'
#
loop_
_entity.id
_entity.type
_entity.pdbx_description
1 polymer ?
#
loop_
_entity_poly.entity_id
_entity_poly.type
_entity_poly.pdbx_seq_one_letter_code
_entity_poly.pdbx_strand_id
1 'polypeptide(L)'
;MTKNPIAFGFGLYAITMFLFFVVYYFFAGPDYFNISINVNAFGLTFIYSLMGFLSVYYLRKNIGEITYPQAFKQIFITLFVGGFLSFMSIFLFLNYVDTDARDMLNHQHIESELTKLDESYNKQIKEINPKDTEKIKSLNDEYKKMSIGINGAKKQNI
;
A
#
# COMPACT_ATOMS: atom_id res chain seq x y z
N MET A 1 18.09 -20.86 17.23
CA MET A 1 17.31 -19.97 16.34
C MET A 1 17.69 -20.25 14.89
N THR A 2 16.71 -20.33 14.01
CA THR A 2 16.89 -20.85 12.66
C THR A 2 17.69 -19.88 11.76
N LYS A 3 18.65 -20.46 10.98
CA LYS A 3 19.36 -19.75 9.89
C LYS A 3 18.47 -19.54 8.66
N ASN A 4 17.29 -20.15 8.66
CA ASN A 4 16.48 -20.30 7.47
C ASN A 4 15.71 -19.00 7.16
N PRO A 5 16.00 -18.33 6.03
CA PRO A 5 15.28 -17.12 5.62
C PRO A 5 13.79 -17.35 5.43
N ILE A 6 13.40 -18.57 5.05
CA ILE A 6 11.99 -18.95 4.90
C ILE A 6 11.25 -18.87 6.23
N ALA A 7 11.87 -19.31 7.34
CA ALA A 7 11.25 -19.22 8.67
C ALA A 7 11.02 -17.74 9.08
N PHE A 8 11.98 -16.86 8.79
CA PHE A 8 11.79 -15.40 8.98
C PHE A 8 10.69 -14.84 8.05
N GLY A 9 10.60 -15.35 6.82
CA GLY A 9 9.52 -15.01 5.89
C GLY A 9 8.14 -15.40 6.44
N PHE A 10 7.99 -16.59 6.99
CA PHE A 10 6.74 -17.01 7.65
C PHE A 10 6.43 -16.16 8.89
N GLY A 11 7.43 -15.78 9.68
CA GLY A 11 7.26 -14.85 10.79
C GLY A 11 6.75 -13.49 10.31
N LEU A 12 7.35 -12.95 9.23
CA LEU A 12 6.92 -11.71 8.60
C LEU A 12 5.47 -11.81 8.09
N TYR A 13 5.13 -12.90 7.40
CA TYR A 13 3.77 -13.20 6.97
C TYR A 13 2.78 -13.17 8.14
N ALA A 14 3.06 -13.86 9.23
CA ALA A 14 2.18 -13.90 10.38
C ALA A 14 1.94 -12.52 11.00
N ILE A 15 3.00 -11.70 11.13
CA ILE A 15 2.90 -10.32 11.63
C ILE A 15 2.08 -9.45 10.66
N THR A 16 2.32 -9.56 9.37
CA THR A 16 1.59 -8.80 8.34
C THR A 16 0.09 -9.15 8.35
N MET A 17 -0.25 -10.44 8.41
CA MET A 17 -1.65 -10.88 8.51
C MET A 17 -2.31 -10.45 9.81
N PHE A 18 -1.59 -10.49 10.92
CA PHE A 18 -2.10 -9.96 12.19
C PHE A 18 -2.44 -8.48 12.09
N LEU A 19 -1.54 -7.66 11.55
CA LEU A 19 -1.80 -6.22 11.33
C LEU A 19 -2.96 -5.98 10.37
N PHE A 20 -3.03 -6.73 9.28
CA PHE A 20 -4.15 -6.66 8.34
C PHE A 20 -5.48 -6.89 9.07
N PHE A 21 -5.59 -7.95 9.86
CA PHE A 21 -6.82 -8.24 10.59
C PHE A 21 -7.11 -7.23 11.71
N VAL A 22 -6.09 -6.67 12.36
CA VAL A 22 -6.29 -5.57 13.32
C VAL A 22 -6.92 -4.37 12.61
N VAL A 23 -6.37 -3.96 11.48
CA VAL A 23 -6.94 -2.84 10.70
C VAL A 23 -8.34 -3.18 10.20
N TYR A 24 -8.53 -4.38 9.68
CA TYR A 24 -9.81 -4.86 9.16
C TYR A 24 -10.92 -4.88 10.24
N TYR A 25 -10.65 -5.45 11.42
CA TYR A 25 -11.70 -5.59 12.44
C TYR A 25 -11.95 -4.32 13.28
N PHE A 26 -10.91 -3.51 13.50
CA PHE A 26 -11.04 -2.35 14.39
C PHE A 26 -11.26 -1.05 13.65
N PHE A 27 -10.90 -0.96 12.40
CA PHE A 27 -10.93 0.28 11.62
C PHE A 27 -11.74 0.19 10.32
N ALA A 28 -12.49 -0.91 10.08
CA ALA A 28 -13.39 -1.00 8.95
C ALA A 28 -14.54 0.01 9.10
N GLY A 29 -14.40 1.17 8.47
CA GLY A 29 -15.33 2.29 8.58
C GLY A 29 -15.00 3.39 7.57
N PRO A 30 -15.48 4.63 7.79
CA PRO A 30 -15.29 5.74 6.83
C PRO A 30 -13.84 6.04 6.49
N ASP A 31 -12.92 5.82 7.43
CA ASP A 31 -11.48 6.10 7.27
C ASP A 31 -10.64 4.86 6.95
N TYR A 32 -11.28 3.73 6.62
CA TYR A 32 -10.57 2.46 6.43
C TYR A 32 -9.46 2.53 5.39
N PHE A 33 -9.71 3.19 4.28
CA PHE A 33 -8.72 3.37 3.21
C PHE A 33 -7.51 4.19 3.69
N ASN A 34 -7.73 5.33 4.35
CA ASN A 34 -6.66 6.20 4.83
C ASN A 34 -5.81 5.51 5.91
N ILE A 35 -6.46 4.79 6.83
CA ILE A 35 -5.75 4.03 7.87
C ILE A 35 -4.95 2.89 7.24
N SER A 36 -5.52 2.16 6.28
CA SER A 36 -4.84 1.09 5.56
C SER A 36 -3.60 1.60 4.82
N ILE A 37 -3.68 2.75 4.13
CA ILE A 37 -2.53 3.36 3.47
C ILE A 37 -1.44 3.73 4.49
N ASN A 38 -1.80 4.37 5.60
CA ASN A 38 -0.83 4.78 6.61
C ASN A 38 -0.14 3.58 7.26
N VAL A 39 -0.89 2.52 7.59
CA VAL A 39 -0.33 1.28 8.14
C VAL A 39 0.59 0.61 7.10
N ASN A 40 0.21 0.58 5.83
CA ASN A 40 1.06 0.03 4.78
C ASN A 40 2.32 0.87 4.56
N ALA A 41 2.20 2.19 4.46
CA ALA A 41 3.33 3.08 4.16
C ALA A 41 4.35 3.14 5.30
N PHE A 42 3.92 3.21 6.54
CA PHE A 42 4.80 3.37 7.70
C PHE A 42 4.96 2.08 8.49
N GLY A 43 3.87 1.42 8.85
CA GLY A 43 3.87 0.23 9.70
C GLY A 43 4.56 -0.95 9.03
N LEU A 44 4.11 -1.34 7.84
CA LEU A 44 4.71 -2.47 7.13
C LEU A 44 6.15 -2.18 6.68
N THR A 45 6.44 -0.96 6.20
CA THR A 45 7.80 -0.58 5.80
C THR A 45 8.78 -0.75 6.96
N PHE A 46 8.42 -0.30 8.15
CA PHE A 46 9.24 -0.47 9.35
C PHE A 46 9.43 -1.94 9.71
N ILE A 47 8.34 -2.73 9.71
CA ILE A 47 8.38 -4.16 10.06
C ILE A 47 9.21 -4.96 9.05
N TYR A 48 9.03 -4.70 7.74
CA TYR A 48 9.80 -5.37 6.69
C TYR A 48 11.29 -5.05 6.80
N SER A 49 11.65 -3.80 7.07
CA SER A 49 13.03 -3.39 7.29
C SER A 49 13.62 -4.08 8.51
N LEU A 50 12.89 -4.11 9.62
CA LEU A 50 13.32 -4.77 10.86
C LEU A 50 13.51 -6.28 10.66
N MET A 51 12.56 -6.96 10.00
CA MET A 51 12.65 -8.40 9.75
C MET A 51 13.78 -8.75 8.78
N GLY A 52 14.03 -7.93 7.76
CA GLY A 52 15.19 -8.06 6.89
C GLY A 52 16.50 -7.96 7.67
N PHE A 53 16.62 -6.93 8.53
CA PHE A 53 17.78 -6.74 9.39
C PHE A 53 17.98 -7.93 10.35
N LEU A 54 16.94 -8.35 11.06
CA LEU A 54 17.00 -9.49 11.99
C LEU A 54 17.41 -10.77 11.28
N SER A 55 16.90 -11.03 10.08
CA SER A 55 17.25 -12.21 9.29
C SER A 55 18.75 -12.29 9.00
N VAL A 56 19.37 -11.16 8.61
CA VAL A 56 20.83 -11.07 8.37
C VAL A 56 21.61 -11.14 9.67
N TYR A 57 21.16 -10.44 10.70
CA TYR A 57 21.80 -10.47 12.02
C TYR A 57 21.92 -11.89 12.56
N TYR A 58 20.85 -12.68 12.50
CA TYR A 58 20.88 -14.07 12.95
C TYR A 58 21.69 -14.98 12.03
N LEU A 59 21.72 -14.72 10.73
CA LEU A 59 22.63 -15.41 9.81
C LEU A 59 24.09 -15.19 10.24
N ARG A 60 24.50 -13.91 10.39
CA ARG A 60 25.85 -13.55 10.81
C ARG A 60 26.24 -14.16 12.15
N LYS A 61 25.33 -14.11 13.13
CA LYS A 61 25.55 -14.69 14.46
C LYS A 61 25.81 -16.19 14.42
N ASN A 62 25.27 -16.92 13.44
CA ASN A 62 25.39 -18.37 13.35
C ASN A 62 26.59 -18.84 12.51
N ILE A 63 27.01 -18.09 11.50
CA ILE A 63 28.07 -18.50 10.56
C ILE A 63 29.31 -17.62 10.62
N GLY A 64 29.30 -16.57 11.43
CA GLY A 64 30.42 -15.62 11.56
C GLY A 64 30.42 -14.54 10.47
N GLU A 65 31.47 -14.46 9.69
CA GLU A 65 31.58 -13.50 8.59
C GLU A 65 30.66 -13.90 7.45
N ILE A 66 29.98 -12.91 6.89
CA ILE A 66 29.07 -13.07 5.74
C ILE A 66 29.48 -12.13 4.62
N THR A 67 29.35 -12.61 3.39
CA THR A 67 29.56 -11.80 2.19
C THR A 67 28.30 -11.02 1.83
N TYR A 68 28.45 -9.92 1.06
CA TYR A 68 27.32 -9.15 0.57
C TYR A 68 26.28 -10.00 -0.18
N PRO A 69 26.62 -10.92 -1.12
CA PRO A 69 25.66 -11.78 -1.78
C PRO A 69 24.87 -12.69 -0.83
N GLN A 70 25.50 -13.18 0.24
CA GLN A 70 24.85 -13.99 1.25
C GLN A 70 23.82 -13.17 2.04
N ALA A 71 24.18 -11.95 2.46
CA ALA A 71 23.28 -11.04 3.14
C ALA A 71 22.09 -10.67 2.24
N PHE A 72 22.36 -10.31 0.98
CA PHE A 72 21.34 -9.97 0.00
C PHE A 72 20.35 -11.14 -0.22
N LYS A 73 20.86 -12.34 -0.47
CA LYS A 73 20.05 -13.54 -0.64
C LYS A 73 19.15 -13.80 0.58
N GLN A 74 19.70 -13.64 1.79
CA GLN A 74 18.98 -13.84 3.03
C GLN A 74 17.80 -12.89 3.16
N ILE A 75 18.03 -11.57 2.95
CA ILE A 75 16.99 -10.53 2.99
C ILE A 75 15.94 -10.80 1.91
N PHE A 76 16.41 -11.00 0.67
CA PHE A 76 15.53 -11.20 -0.47
C PHE A 76 14.54 -12.34 -0.25
N ILE A 77 15.03 -13.51 0.16
CA ILE A 77 14.16 -14.67 0.42
C ILE A 77 13.20 -14.38 1.58
N THR A 78 13.66 -13.75 2.66
CA THR A 78 12.82 -13.40 3.81
C THR A 78 11.67 -12.48 3.39
N LEU A 79 11.99 -11.39 2.68
CA LEU A 79 10.99 -10.40 2.26
C LEU A 79 10.07 -10.94 1.17
N PHE A 80 10.63 -11.72 0.22
CA PHE A 80 9.86 -12.32 -0.86
C PHE A 80 8.83 -13.32 -0.31
N VAL A 81 9.26 -14.25 0.54
CA VAL A 81 8.34 -15.25 1.12
C VAL A 81 7.27 -14.58 1.97
N GLY A 82 7.66 -13.69 2.89
CA GLY A 82 6.71 -12.98 3.74
C GLY A 82 5.76 -12.09 2.96
N GLY A 83 6.29 -11.28 2.04
CA GLY A 83 5.51 -10.36 1.22
C GLY A 83 4.58 -11.06 0.25
N PHE A 84 5.08 -12.06 -0.48
CA PHE A 84 4.28 -12.81 -1.45
C PHE A 84 3.12 -13.56 -0.79
N LEU A 85 3.38 -14.27 0.32
CA LEU A 85 2.32 -14.98 1.04
C LEU A 85 1.29 -14.00 1.62
N SER A 86 1.73 -12.88 2.18
CA SER A 86 0.81 -11.85 2.70
C SER A 86 -0.06 -11.26 1.59
N PHE A 87 0.56 -10.87 0.48
CA PHE A 87 -0.16 -10.33 -0.67
C PHE A 87 -1.21 -11.31 -1.20
N MET A 88 -0.82 -12.58 -1.41
CA MET A 88 -1.75 -13.60 -1.91
C MET A 88 -2.89 -13.85 -0.93
N SER A 89 -2.60 -13.91 0.37
CA SER A 89 -3.63 -14.15 1.40
C SER A 89 -4.61 -12.98 1.50
N ILE A 90 -4.12 -11.73 1.51
CA ILE A 90 -4.98 -10.54 1.53
C ILE A 90 -5.81 -10.44 0.25
N PHE A 91 -5.18 -10.70 -0.92
CA PHE A 91 -5.88 -10.72 -2.19
C PHE A 91 -7.00 -11.74 -2.21
N LEU A 92 -6.74 -12.98 -1.78
CA LEU A 92 -7.76 -14.03 -1.71
C LEU A 92 -8.86 -13.68 -0.72
N PHE A 93 -8.50 -13.13 0.44
CA PHE A 93 -9.47 -12.72 1.45
C PHE A 93 -10.44 -11.66 0.90
N LEU A 94 -9.92 -10.58 0.33
CA LEU A 94 -10.75 -9.48 -0.19
C LEU A 94 -11.55 -9.86 -1.44
N ASN A 95 -11.11 -10.82 -2.24
CA ASN A 95 -11.82 -11.16 -3.48
C ASN A 95 -12.78 -12.35 -3.34
N TYR A 96 -12.61 -13.21 -2.32
CA TYR A 96 -13.39 -14.43 -2.20
C TYR A 96 -14.08 -14.60 -0.83
N VAL A 97 -13.58 -13.94 0.23
CA VAL A 97 -14.12 -14.06 1.59
C VAL A 97 -14.98 -12.85 1.94
N ASP A 98 -14.46 -11.65 1.71
CA ASP A 98 -15.17 -10.39 1.99
C ASP A 98 -15.02 -9.39 0.82
N THR A 99 -15.92 -9.55 -0.15
CA THR A 99 -15.99 -8.65 -1.31
C THR A 99 -16.52 -7.26 -0.94
N ASP A 100 -17.30 -7.13 0.13
CA ASP A 100 -17.85 -5.84 0.57
C ASP A 100 -16.74 -4.94 1.10
N ALA A 101 -15.77 -5.51 1.84
CA ALA A 101 -14.58 -4.77 2.27
C ALA A 101 -13.73 -4.29 1.09
N ARG A 102 -13.57 -5.10 0.04
CA ARG A 102 -12.93 -4.69 -1.21
C ARG A 102 -13.65 -3.52 -1.86
N ASP A 103 -14.96 -3.64 -2.00
CA ASP A 103 -15.78 -2.63 -2.68
C ASP A 103 -15.78 -1.32 -1.88
N MET A 104 -15.82 -1.38 -0.56
CA MET A 104 -15.65 -0.23 0.33
C MET A 104 -14.29 0.44 0.13
N LEU A 105 -13.19 -0.32 0.09
CA LEU A 105 -11.85 0.21 -0.16
C LEU A 105 -11.75 0.88 -1.53
N ASN A 106 -12.31 0.26 -2.58
CA ASN A 106 -12.33 0.83 -3.92
C ASN A 106 -13.13 2.14 -3.97
N HIS A 107 -14.28 2.19 -3.30
CA HIS A 107 -15.11 3.40 -3.23
C HIS A 107 -14.36 4.54 -2.52
N GLN A 108 -13.78 4.26 -1.36
CA GLN A 108 -13.01 5.25 -0.60
C GLN A 108 -11.74 5.71 -1.35
N HIS A 109 -11.08 4.80 -2.09
CA HIS A 109 -9.97 5.16 -2.96
C HIS A 109 -10.40 6.17 -4.03
N ILE A 110 -11.49 5.89 -4.74
CA ILE A 110 -12.02 6.77 -5.79
C ILE A 110 -12.42 8.13 -5.21
N GLU A 111 -13.07 8.17 -4.05
CA GLU A 111 -13.42 9.44 -3.38
C GLU A 111 -12.17 10.22 -2.96
N SER A 112 -11.15 9.55 -2.44
CA SER A 112 -9.87 10.18 -2.11
C SER A 112 -9.17 10.78 -3.33
N GLU A 113 -9.19 10.09 -4.47
CA GLU A 113 -8.60 10.60 -5.71
C GLU A 113 -9.38 11.81 -6.27
N LEU A 114 -10.72 11.79 -6.21
CA LEU A 114 -11.54 12.95 -6.59
C LEU A 114 -11.27 14.14 -5.67
N THR A 115 -11.20 13.94 -4.37
CA THR A 115 -10.90 15.02 -3.41
C THR A 115 -9.53 15.65 -3.67
N LYS A 116 -8.49 14.84 -3.92
CA LYS A 116 -7.16 15.34 -4.27
C LYS A 116 -7.16 16.10 -5.59
N LEU A 117 -7.92 15.63 -6.58
CA LEU A 117 -8.07 16.31 -7.86
C LEU A 117 -8.74 17.69 -7.67
N ASP A 118 -9.81 17.76 -6.87
CA ASP A 118 -10.52 19.00 -6.56
C ASP A 118 -9.61 19.99 -5.81
N GLU A 119 -8.85 19.53 -4.82
CA GLU A 119 -7.90 20.35 -4.08
C GLU A 119 -6.79 20.89 -4.99
N SER A 120 -6.24 20.04 -5.85
CA SER A 120 -5.21 20.43 -6.83
C SER A 120 -5.74 21.47 -7.81
N TYR A 121 -6.92 21.23 -8.35
CA TYR A 121 -7.60 22.19 -9.24
C TYR A 121 -7.85 23.54 -8.55
N ASN A 122 -8.40 23.51 -7.33
CA ASN A 122 -8.69 24.73 -6.57
C ASN A 122 -7.41 25.50 -6.19
N LYS A 123 -6.29 24.81 -5.99
CA LYS A 123 -5.00 25.46 -5.75
C LYS A 123 -4.49 26.12 -7.02
N GLN A 124 -4.47 25.39 -8.13
CA GLN A 124 -3.96 25.90 -9.42
C GLN A 124 -4.81 27.08 -9.96
N ILE A 125 -6.15 27.01 -9.86
CA ILE A 125 -7.03 28.08 -10.33
C ILE A 125 -6.81 29.39 -9.56
N LYS A 126 -6.46 29.31 -8.26
CA LYS A 126 -6.15 30.49 -7.44
C LYS A 126 -4.81 31.14 -7.81
N GLU A 127 -3.87 30.37 -8.35
CA GLU A 127 -2.54 30.83 -8.76
C GLU A 127 -2.54 31.44 -10.18
N ILE A 128 -3.56 31.15 -11.00
CA ILE A 128 -3.68 31.64 -12.36
C ILE A 128 -4.25 33.09 -12.33
N ASN A 129 -3.64 33.96 -13.13
CA ASN A 129 -4.19 35.31 -13.31
C ASN A 129 -5.58 35.22 -13.96
N PRO A 130 -6.62 35.86 -13.38
CA PRO A 130 -8.00 35.84 -13.92
C PRO A 130 -8.15 36.30 -15.39
N LYS A 131 -7.16 37.01 -15.91
CA LYS A 131 -7.14 37.45 -17.30
C LYS A 131 -6.56 36.43 -18.29
N ASP A 132 -5.95 35.36 -17.80
CA ASP A 132 -5.34 34.31 -18.62
C ASP A 132 -6.36 33.21 -18.96
N THR A 133 -7.26 33.58 -19.90
CA THR A 133 -8.40 32.73 -20.29
C THR A 133 -7.95 31.39 -20.91
N GLU A 134 -6.80 31.35 -21.58
CA GLU A 134 -6.29 30.13 -22.21
C GLU A 134 -5.82 29.10 -21.14
N LYS A 135 -5.10 29.57 -20.13
CA LYS A 135 -4.65 28.67 -19.03
C LYS A 135 -5.83 28.17 -18.21
N ILE A 136 -6.81 29.02 -17.94
CA ILE A 136 -8.03 28.61 -17.23
C ILE A 136 -8.77 27.55 -18.04
N LYS A 137 -8.90 27.72 -19.35
CA LYS A 137 -9.56 26.74 -20.22
C LYS A 137 -8.82 25.42 -20.27
N SER A 138 -7.49 25.44 -20.42
CA SER A 138 -6.68 24.22 -20.44
C SER A 138 -6.76 23.45 -19.11
N LEU A 139 -6.73 24.13 -17.96
CA LEU A 139 -6.89 23.54 -16.64
C LEU A 139 -8.29 22.90 -16.45
N ASN A 140 -9.34 23.58 -16.94
CA ASN A 140 -10.69 23.03 -16.88
C ASN A 140 -10.84 21.77 -17.75
N ASP A 141 -10.26 21.76 -18.93
CA ASP A 141 -10.31 20.61 -19.84
C ASP A 141 -9.52 19.42 -19.26
N GLU A 142 -8.38 19.68 -18.61
CA GLU A 142 -7.58 18.66 -17.93
C GLU A 142 -8.34 18.07 -16.72
N TYR A 143 -8.87 18.94 -15.86
CA TYR A 143 -9.70 18.51 -14.72
C TYR A 143 -10.87 17.64 -15.17
N LYS A 144 -11.60 18.08 -16.23
CA LYS A 144 -12.74 17.33 -16.76
C LYS A 144 -12.33 15.95 -17.28
N LYS A 145 -11.21 15.84 -17.99
CA LYS A 145 -10.69 14.56 -18.49
C LYS A 145 -10.34 13.61 -17.34
N MET A 146 -9.63 14.10 -16.31
CA MET A 146 -9.26 13.30 -15.15
C MET A 146 -10.49 12.86 -14.34
N SER A 147 -11.42 13.77 -14.09
CA SER A 147 -12.66 13.49 -13.38
C SER A 147 -13.52 12.42 -14.09
N ILE A 148 -13.63 12.51 -15.44
CA ILE A 148 -14.34 11.49 -16.23
C ILE A 148 -13.61 10.13 -16.13
N GLY A 149 -12.28 10.10 -16.19
CA GLY A 149 -11.49 8.89 -16.05
C GLY A 149 -11.72 8.19 -14.71
N ILE A 150 -11.64 8.95 -13.62
CA ILE A 150 -11.85 8.47 -12.25
C ILE A 150 -13.30 7.96 -12.07
N ASN A 151 -14.29 8.71 -12.53
CA ASN A 151 -15.70 8.31 -12.46
C ASN A 151 -16.02 7.12 -13.38
N GLY A 152 -15.31 6.96 -14.49
CA GLY A 152 -15.41 5.79 -15.35
C GLY A 152 -14.97 4.51 -14.64
N ALA A 153 -13.88 4.57 -13.87
CA ALA A 153 -13.42 3.46 -13.04
C ALA A 153 -14.45 3.09 -11.94
N LYS A 154 -15.19 4.06 -11.41
CA LYS A 154 -16.28 3.82 -10.46
C LYS A 154 -17.40 2.94 -11.04
N LYS A 155 -17.74 3.13 -12.31
CA LYS A 155 -18.82 2.37 -12.98
C LYS A 155 -18.42 0.93 -13.37
N GLN A 156 -17.13 0.64 -13.48
CA GLN A 156 -16.65 -0.71 -13.84
C GLN A 156 -16.51 -1.63 -12.63
N ASN A 157 -16.51 -1.07 -11.42
CA ASN A 157 -16.29 -1.80 -10.16
C ASN A 157 -17.60 -2.02 -9.36
N ILE A 158 -18.75 -1.75 -9.97
CA ILE A 158 -20.10 -2.08 -9.49
C ILE A 158 -20.66 -3.21 -10.34
#